data_9de1b29a65f9036bd159c116651affc4
#
_entry.id   9de1b29a65f9036bd159c116651affc4
#
_cell.length_a   1.000
_cell.length_b   1.000
_cell.length_c   1.000
_cell.angle_alpha   90.00
_cell.angle_beta   90.00
_cell.angle_gamma   90.00
#
_symmetry.space_group_name_H-M   'P 1'
#
loop_
_entity.id
_entity.type
_entity.pdbx_description
1 polymer ?
#
loop_
_entity_poly.entity_id
_entity_poly.type
_entity_poly.pdbx_seq_one_letter_code
_entity_poly.pdbx_strand_id
1 'polypeptide(L)'
;MITFDKASNVVKLTNGNIDYAVYINTEGYLETVYFGKAIRNFDPTTMRTAPKWHAETHVYDPAIGSERWFADGFKQNVAPLEISPHARRDKRGAPVVCARENGSFATDFLYVSHRIFDGTEPLDGLPSVHGDNCQTVEFLLKERTRELYVKHRITIFDDCDIVVKNYTIVNKTGLNVTLSRAMSMQLDLPRNTVSYTHLRAHE
;
A
#
# COMPACT_ATOMS: atom_id res chain seq x y z
N MET A 1 -16.21 -9.83 -1.96
CA MET A 1 -16.89 -8.70 -1.26
C MET A 1 -15.86 -7.84 -0.51
N ILE A 2 -16.01 -6.53 -0.56
CA ILE A 2 -15.11 -5.59 0.12
C ILE A 2 -15.85 -4.89 1.27
N THR A 3 -15.22 -4.85 2.44
CA THR A 3 -15.78 -4.21 3.64
C THR A 3 -14.75 -3.27 4.27
N PHE A 4 -15.22 -2.17 4.84
CA PHE A 4 -14.40 -1.25 5.63
C PHE A 4 -14.85 -1.25 7.08
N ASP A 5 -13.99 -1.70 7.97
CA ASP A 5 -14.20 -1.60 9.41
C ASP A 5 -13.61 -0.28 9.93
N LYS A 6 -14.50 0.65 10.31
CA LYS A 6 -14.11 1.96 10.84
C LYS A 6 -13.44 1.88 12.21
N ALA A 7 -13.73 0.86 13.00
CA ALA A 7 -13.18 0.75 14.35
C ALA A 7 -11.69 0.38 14.31
N SER A 8 -11.31 -0.49 13.39
CA SER A 8 -9.93 -0.94 13.20
C SER A 8 -9.20 -0.21 12.05
N ASN A 9 -9.89 0.63 11.27
CA ASN A 9 -9.38 1.25 10.03
C ASN A 9 -8.85 0.23 9.02
N VAL A 10 -9.52 -0.91 8.89
CA VAL A 10 -9.12 -1.97 7.96
C VAL A 10 -10.12 -2.13 6.83
N VAL A 11 -9.62 -2.15 5.61
CA VAL A 11 -10.35 -2.58 4.42
C VAL A 11 -10.03 -4.05 4.19
N LYS A 12 -11.05 -4.90 4.21
CA LYS A 12 -10.94 -6.32 3.91
C LYS A 12 -11.61 -6.63 2.59
N LEU A 13 -10.89 -7.33 1.72
CA LEU A 13 -11.37 -7.88 0.47
C LEU A 13 -11.43 -9.40 0.62
N THR A 14 -12.55 -10.03 0.26
CA THR A 14 -12.72 -11.49 0.32
C THR A 14 -13.61 -11.98 -0.80
N ASN A 15 -13.31 -13.16 -1.35
CA ASN A 15 -14.20 -13.95 -2.20
C ASN A 15 -14.68 -15.24 -1.50
N GLY A 16 -14.38 -15.40 -0.22
CA GLY A 16 -14.69 -16.60 0.55
C GLY A 16 -13.58 -17.67 0.53
N ASN A 17 -12.68 -17.65 -0.46
CA ASN A 17 -11.54 -18.55 -0.57
C ASN A 17 -10.24 -17.86 -0.13
N ILE A 18 -10.05 -16.61 -0.54
CA ILE A 18 -8.90 -15.77 -0.15
C ILE A 18 -9.36 -14.48 0.49
N ASP A 19 -8.51 -13.97 1.37
CA ASP A 19 -8.62 -12.64 2.00
C ASP A 19 -7.41 -11.79 1.66
N TYR A 20 -7.67 -10.52 1.37
CA TYR A 20 -6.67 -9.47 1.31
C TYR A 20 -7.10 -8.35 2.25
N ALA A 21 -6.20 -7.87 3.11
CA ALA A 21 -6.56 -6.83 4.07
C ALA A 21 -5.52 -5.71 4.12
N VAL A 22 -6.01 -4.48 4.10
CA VAL A 22 -5.22 -3.25 4.15
C VAL A 22 -5.62 -2.44 5.37
N TYR A 23 -4.66 -2.10 6.19
CA TYR A 23 -4.81 -1.21 7.33
C TYR A 23 -4.39 0.21 6.96
N ILE A 24 -5.24 1.18 7.28
CA ILE A 24 -4.94 2.60 7.19
C ILE A 24 -4.42 3.03 8.56
N ASN A 25 -3.10 3.17 8.68
CA ASN A 25 -2.48 3.45 9.97
C ASN A 25 -2.66 4.91 10.42
N THR A 26 -2.31 5.19 11.66
CA THR A 26 -2.45 6.52 12.28
C THR A 26 -1.60 7.60 11.62
N GLU A 27 -0.54 7.21 10.90
CA GLU A 27 0.34 8.12 10.17
C GLU A 27 -0.13 8.36 8.72
N GLY A 28 -1.21 7.70 8.31
CA GLY A 28 -1.80 7.82 6.97
C GLY A 28 -1.17 6.91 5.91
N TYR A 29 -0.41 5.89 6.31
CA TYR A 29 0.09 4.89 5.37
C TYR A 29 -0.87 3.71 5.23
N LEU A 30 -0.83 3.08 4.07
CA LEU A 30 -1.53 1.82 3.81
C LEU A 30 -0.58 0.65 4.06
N GLU A 31 -0.94 -0.24 4.97
CA GLU A 31 -0.18 -1.45 5.30
C GLU A 31 -0.93 -2.70 4.86
N THR A 32 -0.25 -3.61 4.16
CA THR A 32 -0.79 -4.96 3.90
C THR A 32 -0.79 -5.74 5.21
N VAL A 33 -1.97 -6.02 5.75
CA VAL A 33 -2.09 -6.76 7.02
C VAL A 33 -2.13 -8.26 6.79
N TYR A 34 -2.78 -8.67 5.71
CA TYR A 34 -2.97 -10.07 5.40
C TYR A 34 -3.16 -10.30 3.89
N PHE A 35 -2.60 -11.39 3.41
CA PHE A 35 -2.92 -11.97 2.11
C PHE A 35 -2.78 -13.49 2.21
N GLY A 36 -3.86 -14.20 1.96
CA GLY A 36 -3.85 -15.66 2.02
C GLY A 36 -5.25 -16.26 2.02
N LYS A 37 -5.36 -17.49 2.51
CA LYS A 37 -6.62 -18.22 2.61
C LYS A 37 -7.62 -17.47 3.50
N ALA A 38 -8.90 -17.49 3.14
CA ALA A 38 -9.95 -16.79 3.88
C ALA A 38 -10.02 -17.21 5.37
N ILE A 39 -10.10 -16.22 6.25
CA ILE A 39 -10.15 -16.39 7.70
C ILE A 39 -11.56 -16.10 8.20
N ARG A 40 -12.19 -17.07 8.87
CA ARG A 40 -13.57 -16.94 9.38
C ARG A 40 -13.74 -15.81 10.39
N ASN A 41 -12.84 -15.76 11.38
CA ASN A 41 -12.85 -14.74 12.43
C ASN A 41 -11.64 -13.83 12.23
N PHE A 42 -11.74 -12.96 11.25
CA PHE A 42 -10.68 -12.01 10.95
C PHE A 42 -10.64 -10.93 12.04
N ASP A 43 -9.62 -10.94 12.85
CA ASP A 43 -9.32 -9.86 13.80
C ASP A 43 -8.10 -9.07 13.32
N PRO A 44 -8.32 -7.87 12.78
CA PRO A 44 -7.23 -7.07 12.23
C PRO A 44 -6.20 -6.65 13.28
N THR A 45 -6.57 -6.62 14.56
CA THR A 45 -5.66 -6.22 15.63
C THR A 45 -4.61 -7.29 15.92
N THR A 46 -4.96 -8.56 15.77
CA THR A 46 -4.04 -9.68 15.95
C THR A 46 -3.12 -9.92 14.76
N MET A 47 -3.55 -9.47 13.55
CA MET A 47 -2.77 -9.61 12.32
C MET A 47 -1.69 -8.54 12.18
N ARG A 48 -1.80 -7.46 12.93
CA ARG A 48 -0.80 -6.39 12.95
C ARG A 48 0.44 -6.88 13.66
N THR A 49 1.39 -7.41 12.93
CA THR A 49 2.71 -7.75 13.47
C THR A 49 3.46 -6.45 13.75
N ALA A 50 3.33 -5.94 14.96
CA ALA A 50 4.28 -4.94 15.45
C ALA A 50 5.67 -5.57 15.39
N PRO A 51 6.59 -5.07 14.57
CA PRO A 51 7.93 -5.63 14.52
C PRO A 51 8.56 -5.44 15.89
N LYS A 52 8.88 -6.52 16.59
CA LYS A 52 9.54 -6.54 17.92
C LYS A 52 11.00 -6.05 17.87
N TRP A 53 11.39 -5.30 16.86
CA TRP A 53 12.76 -4.83 16.70
C TRP A 53 12.93 -3.45 17.32
N HIS A 54 13.83 -3.37 18.29
CA HIS A 54 14.17 -2.20 19.09
C HIS A 54 14.96 -1.10 18.35
N ALA A 55 14.92 -1.02 17.03
CA ALA A 55 15.66 -0.02 16.30
C ALA A 55 14.82 1.24 16.08
N GLU A 56 15.22 2.30 16.74
CA GLU A 56 14.89 3.71 16.46
C GLU A 56 13.45 4.01 16.00
N THR A 57 12.60 4.20 16.99
CA THR A 57 11.21 4.66 16.80
C THR A 57 11.11 6.19 16.83
N HIS A 58 12.23 6.89 16.93
CA HIS A 58 12.25 8.34 17.02
C HIS A 58 12.20 8.98 15.64
N VAL A 59 11.30 9.89 15.47
CA VAL A 59 11.23 10.78 14.32
C VAL A 59 11.24 12.21 14.83
N TYR A 60 12.22 12.98 14.43
CA TYR A 60 12.15 14.41 14.64
C TYR A 60 10.98 14.99 13.86
N ASP A 61 10.02 15.56 14.56
CA ASP A 61 8.88 16.26 13.96
C ASP A 61 9.14 17.76 14.05
N PRO A 62 9.43 18.44 12.93
CA PRO A 62 9.69 19.87 12.92
C PRO A 62 8.47 20.70 13.34
N ALA A 63 7.26 20.17 13.25
CA ALA A 63 6.06 20.87 13.66
C ALA A 63 5.96 21.02 15.18
N ILE A 64 6.55 20.09 15.93
CA ILE A 64 6.59 20.14 17.41
C ILE A 64 7.98 20.42 17.97
N GLY A 65 9.00 20.55 17.10
CA GLY A 65 10.37 20.84 17.49
C GLY A 65 11.05 19.78 18.33
N SER A 66 10.52 18.53 18.34
CA SER A 66 11.00 17.42 19.16
C SER A 66 10.90 16.08 18.44
N GLU A 67 11.50 15.05 19.03
CA GLU A 67 11.32 13.68 18.57
C GLU A 67 9.91 13.18 18.90
N ARG A 68 9.25 12.63 17.89
CA ARG A 68 7.95 11.99 18.03
C ARG A 68 8.12 10.48 18.05
N TRP A 69 7.48 9.83 19.02
CA TRP A 69 7.29 8.39 19.02
C TRP A 69 6.02 8.06 18.25
N PHE A 70 6.10 7.07 17.36
CA PHE A 70 4.88 6.53 16.75
C PHE A 70 4.13 5.72 17.82
N ALA A 71 2.91 6.13 18.10
CA ALA A 71 2.11 5.58 19.19
C ALA A 71 1.82 4.06 19.04
N ASP A 72 1.82 3.56 17.81
CA ASP A 72 1.55 2.16 17.48
C ASP A 72 2.82 1.36 17.12
N GLY A 73 4.01 1.92 17.34
CA GLY A 73 5.27 1.28 16.99
C GLY A 73 5.56 1.22 15.49
N PHE A 74 4.86 2.03 14.69
CA PHE A 74 5.02 2.08 13.24
C PHE A 74 6.45 2.43 12.82
N LYS A 75 6.98 1.67 11.87
CA LYS A 75 8.29 1.90 11.26
C LYS A 75 8.19 1.75 9.75
N GLN A 76 8.41 2.82 9.02
CA GLN A 76 8.32 2.86 7.56
C GLN A 76 9.19 1.79 6.87
N ASN A 77 10.38 1.55 7.39
CA ASN A 77 11.35 0.62 6.79
C ASN A 77 11.09 -0.86 7.09
N VAL A 78 10.09 -1.16 7.92
CA VAL A 78 9.75 -2.55 8.33
C VAL A 78 8.30 -2.87 8.06
N ALA A 79 7.42 -1.87 8.09
CA ALA A 79 6.00 -2.04 7.82
C ALA A 79 5.75 -2.55 6.40
N PRO A 80 4.84 -3.51 6.20
CA PRO A 80 4.50 -4.03 4.88
C PRO A 80 3.60 -3.04 4.13
N LEU A 81 4.20 -1.98 3.59
CA LEU A 81 3.47 -0.89 2.96
C LEU A 81 2.97 -1.26 1.56
N GLU A 82 1.78 -0.78 1.21
CA GLU A 82 1.24 -0.84 -0.15
C GLU A 82 2.04 0.02 -1.13
N ILE A 83 2.47 1.18 -0.66
CA ILE A 83 3.33 2.12 -1.39
C ILE A 83 4.41 2.62 -0.44
N SER A 84 5.65 2.19 -0.64
CA SER A 84 6.76 2.67 0.16
C SER A 84 7.18 4.09 -0.25
N PRO A 85 7.50 4.97 0.71
CA PRO A 85 8.02 6.30 0.42
C PRO A 85 9.43 6.22 -0.17
N HIS A 86 9.82 7.24 -0.93
CA HIS A 86 11.18 7.40 -1.44
C HIS A 86 11.90 8.53 -0.73
N ALA A 87 13.19 8.29 -0.39
CA ALA A 87 14.08 9.25 0.30
C ALA A 87 13.55 9.75 1.67
N ARG A 88 12.64 8.99 2.28
CA ARG A 88 12.12 9.24 3.63
C ARG A 88 12.23 7.99 4.47
N ARG A 89 13.34 7.79 5.17
CA ARG A 89 13.56 6.74 6.18
C ARG A 89 13.30 5.29 5.74
N ASP A 90 12.68 5.05 4.60
CA ASP A 90 12.59 3.71 4.03
C ASP A 90 13.91 3.37 3.35
N LYS A 91 14.59 2.37 3.90
CA LYS A 91 15.88 1.89 3.38
C LYS A 91 15.71 0.75 2.37
N ARG A 92 14.47 0.36 2.07
CA ARG A 92 14.19 -0.59 1.01
C ARG A 92 14.54 0.06 -0.33
N GLY A 93 15.33 -0.60 -1.13
CA GLY A 93 15.99 0.01 -2.28
C GLY A 93 15.09 0.39 -3.46
N ALA A 94 13.79 0.11 -3.42
CA ALA A 94 12.91 0.26 -4.58
C ALA A 94 11.53 0.79 -4.21
N PRO A 95 11.34 2.13 -4.20
CA PRO A 95 9.99 2.69 -4.03
C PRO A 95 9.12 2.34 -5.22
N VAL A 96 7.81 2.15 -4.98
CA VAL A 96 6.81 1.89 -6.04
C VAL A 96 6.72 3.06 -7.00
N VAL A 97 6.69 4.28 -6.45
CA VAL A 97 6.65 5.52 -7.22
C VAL A 97 7.83 6.40 -6.83
N CYS A 98 8.61 6.80 -7.82
CA CYS A 98 9.65 7.79 -7.66
C CYS A 98 9.40 8.93 -8.67
N ALA A 99 9.04 10.09 -8.16
CA ALA A 99 8.73 11.27 -8.93
C ALA A 99 9.69 12.40 -8.60
N ARG A 100 10.16 13.09 -9.62
CA ARG A 100 11.09 14.21 -9.51
C ARG A 100 10.43 15.49 -10.00
N GLU A 101 10.50 16.54 -9.18
CA GLU A 101 10.05 17.88 -9.49
C GLU A 101 11.02 18.90 -8.89
N ASN A 102 11.46 19.86 -9.68
CA ASN A 102 12.37 20.93 -9.21
C ASN A 102 13.60 20.44 -8.43
N GLY A 103 14.18 19.30 -8.82
CA GLY A 103 15.30 18.68 -8.14
C GLY A 103 14.92 17.84 -6.93
N SER A 104 13.72 17.96 -6.38
CA SER A 104 13.24 17.09 -5.31
C SER A 104 12.85 15.73 -5.87
N PHE A 105 13.33 14.67 -5.25
CA PHE A 105 13.02 13.28 -5.60
C PHE A 105 12.36 12.51 -4.45
N ALA A 106 12.14 13.17 -3.30
CA ALA A 106 11.41 12.56 -2.21
C ALA A 106 9.93 12.41 -2.57
N THR A 107 9.37 11.24 -2.37
CA THR A 107 7.94 10.96 -2.54
C THR A 107 7.40 10.26 -1.31
N ASP A 108 6.28 10.75 -0.77
CA ASP A 108 5.68 10.26 0.45
C ASP A 108 4.16 10.42 0.37
N PHE A 109 3.48 9.35 -0.05
CA PHE A 109 2.05 9.35 -0.30
C PHE A 109 1.27 8.94 0.93
N LEU A 110 0.35 9.80 1.36
CA LEU A 110 -0.51 9.58 2.51
C LEU A 110 -1.96 9.42 2.08
N TYR A 111 -2.68 8.59 2.81
CA TYR A 111 -4.10 8.36 2.62
C TYR A 111 -4.93 9.63 2.79
N VAL A 112 -5.86 9.83 1.87
CA VAL A 112 -6.86 10.91 1.90
C VAL A 112 -8.26 10.35 2.07
N SER A 113 -8.63 9.41 1.20
CA SER A 113 -9.97 8.81 1.17
C SER A 113 -9.94 7.49 0.42
N HIS A 114 -11.05 6.75 0.48
CA HIS A 114 -11.27 5.61 -0.38
C HIS A 114 -12.72 5.55 -0.85
N ARG A 115 -12.96 4.81 -1.93
CA ARG A 115 -14.28 4.41 -2.40
C ARG A 115 -14.27 2.93 -2.76
N ILE A 116 -15.41 2.28 -2.56
CA ILE A 116 -15.64 0.90 -2.95
C ILE A 116 -16.72 0.90 -4.02
N PHE A 117 -16.52 0.13 -5.08
CA PHE A 117 -17.47 0.02 -6.18
C PHE A 117 -17.41 -1.36 -6.83
N ASP A 118 -18.49 -1.73 -7.51
CA ASP A 118 -18.58 -2.98 -8.27
C ASP A 118 -17.88 -2.82 -9.62
N GLY A 119 -17.22 -3.89 -10.06
CA GLY A 119 -16.50 -3.92 -11.33
C GLY A 119 -15.09 -3.33 -11.29
N THR A 120 -14.54 -3.13 -12.47
CA THR A 120 -13.21 -2.55 -12.73
C THR A 120 -13.33 -1.30 -13.58
N GLU A 121 -12.44 -0.34 -13.38
CA GLU A 121 -12.25 0.78 -14.31
C GLU A 121 -11.10 0.47 -15.27
N PRO A 122 -11.27 0.61 -16.59
CA PRO A 122 -10.22 0.38 -17.57
C PRO A 122 -9.06 1.36 -17.38
N LEU A 123 -7.87 0.93 -17.77
CA LEU A 123 -6.67 1.77 -17.78
C LEU A 123 -6.46 2.25 -19.23
N ASP A 124 -6.41 3.56 -19.42
CA ASP A 124 -6.18 4.15 -20.75
C ASP A 124 -4.81 3.72 -21.31
N GLY A 125 -4.83 3.11 -22.50
CA GLY A 125 -3.62 2.72 -23.22
C GLY A 125 -2.84 1.53 -22.63
N LEU A 126 -3.39 0.86 -21.62
CA LEU A 126 -2.76 -0.31 -20.98
C LEU A 126 -3.72 -1.51 -20.98
N PRO A 127 -3.19 -2.74 -20.99
CA PRO A 127 -4.01 -3.92 -20.75
C PRO A 127 -4.74 -3.79 -19.41
N SER A 128 -6.05 -3.97 -19.43
CA SER A 128 -6.88 -3.90 -18.23
C SER A 128 -7.54 -5.24 -18.00
N VAL A 129 -7.66 -5.63 -16.74
CA VAL A 129 -8.46 -6.78 -16.37
C VAL A 129 -9.93 -6.37 -16.37
N HIS A 130 -10.76 -7.16 -17.01
CA HIS A 130 -12.20 -6.98 -17.08
C HIS A 130 -12.90 -8.13 -16.39
N GLY A 131 -13.96 -7.85 -15.66
CA GLY A 131 -14.81 -8.86 -15.05
C GLY A 131 -16.05 -8.19 -14.47
N ASP A 132 -17.19 -8.86 -14.63
CA ASP A 132 -18.48 -8.38 -14.11
C ASP A 132 -18.68 -8.77 -12.64
N ASN A 133 -18.05 -9.88 -12.21
CA ASN A 133 -18.16 -10.41 -10.85
C ASN A 133 -16.92 -10.04 -10.02
N CYS A 134 -16.74 -8.76 -9.76
CA CYS A 134 -15.63 -8.29 -8.94
C CYS A 134 -16.00 -6.98 -8.24
N GLN A 135 -15.25 -6.68 -7.19
CA GLN A 135 -15.31 -5.40 -6.49
C GLN A 135 -13.93 -4.76 -6.42
N THR A 136 -13.93 -3.45 -6.46
CA THR A 136 -12.70 -2.64 -6.39
C THR A 136 -12.78 -1.66 -5.24
N VAL A 137 -11.71 -1.57 -4.45
CA VAL A 137 -11.43 -0.42 -3.60
C VAL A 137 -10.40 0.48 -4.26
N GLU A 138 -10.70 1.76 -4.36
CA GLU A 138 -9.78 2.79 -4.80
C GLU A 138 -9.38 3.65 -3.61
N PHE A 139 -8.12 3.64 -3.24
CA PHE A 139 -7.53 4.55 -2.27
C PHE A 139 -6.98 5.78 -2.99
N LEU A 140 -7.38 6.95 -2.57
CA LEU A 140 -6.77 8.21 -2.99
C LEU A 140 -5.66 8.55 -2.00
N LEU A 141 -4.44 8.65 -2.50
CA LEU A 141 -3.28 9.07 -1.73
C LEU A 141 -2.76 10.40 -2.28
N LYS A 142 -2.28 11.25 -1.39
CA LYS A 142 -1.68 12.54 -1.74
C LYS A 142 -0.22 12.57 -1.29
N GLU A 143 0.65 13.08 -2.14
CA GLU A 143 2.02 13.41 -1.74
C GLU A 143 1.99 14.51 -0.66
N ARG A 144 2.81 14.34 0.38
CA ARG A 144 2.81 15.18 1.59
C ARG A 144 2.97 16.66 1.31
N THR A 145 3.79 17.03 0.35
CA THR A 145 4.23 18.41 0.10
C THR A 145 3.74 19.00 -1.22
N ARG A 146 3.16 18.18 -2.09
CA ARG A 146 2.80 18.56 -3.46
C ARG A 146 1.40 18.10 -3.83
N GLU A 147 0.80 18.75 -4.82
CA GLU A 147 -0.48 18.35 -5.41
C GLU A 147 -0.28 17.20 -6.43
N LEU A 148 0.44 16.17 -5.98
CA LEU A 148 0.65 14.92 -6.71
C LEU A 148 -0.12 13.82 -6.00
N TYR A 149 -0.91 13.06 -6.75
CA TYR A 149 -1.79 12.04 -6.19
C TYR A 149 -1.51 10.68 -6.81
N VAL A 150 -1.82 9.65 -6.04
CA VAL A 150 -1.89 8.27 -6.52
C VAL A 150 -3.28 7.73 -6.21
N LYS A 151 -3.95 7.20 -7.22
CA LYS A 151 -5.12 6.35 -7.06
C LYS A 151 -4.62 4.91 -7.06
N HIS A 152 -4.67 4.27 -5.91
CA HIS A 152 -4.30 2.87 -5.75
C HIS A 152 -5.57 2.02 -5.73
N ARG A 153 -5.73 1.16 -6.72
CA ARG A 153 -6.87 0.27 -6.84
C ARG A 153 -6.48 -1.16 -6.52
N ILE A 154 -7.33 -1.81 -5.75
CA ILE A 154 -7.22 -3.23 -5.45
C ILE A 154 -8.57 -3.86 -5.79
N THR A 155 -8.56 -4.83 -6.69
CA THR A 155 -9.75 -5.54 -7.16
C THR A 155 -9.68 -7.00 -6.73
N ILE A 156 -10.79 -7.53 -6.22
CA ILE A 156 -10.97 -8.95 -5.95
C ILE A 156 -12.10 -9.51 -6.81
N PHE A 157 -11.92 -10.72 -7.32
CA PHE A 157 -12.89 -11.42 -8.17
C PHE A 157 -13.61 -12.48 -7.36
N ASP A 158 -14.92 -12.61 -7.58
CA ASP A 158 -15.76 -13.58 -6.85
C ASP A 158 -15.60 -15.00 -7.40
N ASP A 159 -15.26 -15.12 -8.68
CA ASP A 159 -15.16 -16.39 -9.41
C ASP A 159 -13.73 -16.96 -9.51
N CYS A 160 -12.74 -16.23 -9.06
CA CYS A 160 -11.35 -16.70 -9.06
C CYS A 160 -10.53 -16.11 -7.91
N ASP A 161 -9.51 -16.86 -7.46
CA ASP A 161 -8.66 -16.48 -6.33
C ASP A 161 -7.54 -15.52 -6.78
N ILE A 162 -7.95 -14.38 -7.34
CA ILE A 162 -7.04 -13.36 -7.89
C ILE A 162 -7.31 -12.02 -7.22
N VAL A 163 -6.22 -11.34 -6.85
CA VAL A 163 -6.21 -9.94 -6.46
C VAL A 163 -5.41 -9.15 -7.50
N VAL A 164 -6.03 -8.13 -8.07
CA VAL A 164 -5.37 -7.25 -9.06
C VAL A 164 -5.11 -5.89 -8.44
N LYS A 165 -3.91 -5.38 -8.63
CA LYS A 165 -3.51 -4.04 -8.19
C LYS A 165 -3.11 -3.18 -9.38
N ASN A 166 -3.47 -1.90 -9.33
CA ASN A 166 -2.96 -0.89 -10.25
C ASN A 166 -2.84 0.48 -9.59
N TYR A 167 -2.06 1.34 -10.22
CA TYR A 167 -1.84 2.71 -9.77
C TYR A 167 -2.08 3.68 -10.92
N THR A 168 -2.79 4.77 -10.63
CA THR A 168 -2.91 5.92 -11.52
C THR A 168 -2.28 7.12 -10.83
N ILE A 169 -1.28 7.73 -11.46
CA ILE A 169 -0.61 8.91 -10.94
C ILE A 169 -1.26 10.15 -11.53
N VAL A 170 -1.70 11.07 -10.68
CA VAL A 170 -2.40 12.30 -11.08
C VAL A 170 -1.58 13.50 -10.65
N ASN A 171 -1.04 14.22 -11.64
CA ASN A 171 -0.29 15.44 -11.40
C ASN A 171 -1.21 16.66 -11.44
N LYS A 172 -1.36 17.35 -10.33
CA LYS A 172 -2.07 18.63 -10.20
C LYS A 172 -1.15 19.76 -9.71
N THR A 173 0.16 19.55 -9.73
CA THR A 173 1.13 20.55 -9.25
C THR A 173 1.22 21.79 -10.14
N GLY A 174 0.76 21.71 -11.39
CA GLY A 174 0.96 22.75 -12.41
C GLY A 174 2.36 22.77 -13.00
N LEU A 175 3.25 21.88 -12.58
CA LEU A 175 4.64 21.76 -13.05
C LEU A 175 4.86 20.40 -13.72
N ASN A 176 5.96 20.31 -14.45
CA ASN A 176 6.38 19.03 -15.03
C ASN A 176 6.93 18.13 -13.94
N VAL A 177 6.37 16.93 -13.83
CA VAL A 177 6.83 15.87 -12.92
C VAL A 177 7.42 14.74 -13.76
N THR A 178 8.68 14.41 -13.51
CA THR A 178 9.33 13.26 -14.15
C THR A 178 9.17 12.03 -13.29
N LEU A 179 8.55 11.00 -13.83
CA LEU A 179 8.49 9.69 -13.18
C LEU A 179 9.74 8.90 -13.56
N SER A 180 10.62 8.69 -12.60
CA SER A 180 11.80 7.84 -12.77
C SER A 180 11.50 6.37 -12.48
N ARG A 181 10.42 6.10 -11.76
CA ARG A 181 9.91 4.76 -11.48
C ARG A 181 8.40 4.80 -11.22
N ALA A 182 7.69 3.84 -11.79
CA ALA A 182 6.31 3.50 -11.45
C ALA A 182 6.18 1.98 -11.56
N MET A 183 6.14 1.30 -10.42
CA MET A 183 6.02 -0.17 -10.36
C MET A 183 4.55 -0.57 -10.30
N SER A 184 4.23 -1.75 -10.79
CA SER A 184 2.84 -2.23 -10.83
C SER A 184 2.28 -2.52 -9.45
N MET A 185 3.11 -2.99 -8.51
CA MET A 185 2.70 -3.30 -7.15
C MET A 185 3.89 -3.41 -6.20
N GLN A 186 3.61 -3.30 -4.92
CA GLN A 186 4.45 -3.77 -3.82
C GLN A 186 3.68 -4.83 -3.04
N LEU A 187 4.38 -5.88 -2.60
CA LEU A 187 3.86 -6.89 -1.70
C LEU A 187 4.98 -7.37 -0.80
N ASP A 188 4.93 -6.98 0.46
CA ASP A 188 5.86 -7.43 1.49
C ASP A 188 5.22 -8.61 2.24
N LEU A 189 5.73 -9.82 2.03
CA LEU A 189 5.26 -11.01 2.72
C LEU A 189 6.07 -11.25 4.00
N PRO A 190 5.45 -11.79 5.07
CA PRO A 190 6.18 -12.19 6.26
C PRO A 190 7.30 -13.17 5.93
N ARG A 191 8.46 -13.03 6.56
CA ARG A 191 9.65 -13.86 6.29
C ARG A 191 9.41 -15.36 6.38
N ASN A 192 8.41 -15.79 7.15
CA ASN A 192 8.08 -17.20 7.37
C ASN A 192 7.17 -17.79 6.28
N THR A 193 6.67 -16.96 5.37
CA THR A 193 5.71 -17.38 4.33
C THR A 193 6.38 -17.78 3.03
N VAL A 194 7.62 -17.36 2.81
CA VAL A 194 8.33 -17.64 1.56
C VAL A 194 9.67 -18.27 1.87
N SER A 195 9.75 -19.58 1.68
CA SER A 195 11.02 -20.30 1.57
C SER A 195 11.42 -20.35 0.10
N TYR A 196 12.15 -19.35 -0.37
CA TYR A 196 12.81 -19.42 -1.68
C TYR A 196 14.02 -20.35 -1.60
N THR A 197 13.77 -21.61 -1.33
CA THR A 197 14.87 -22.53 -1.13
C THR A 197 15.56 -22.94 -2.42
N HIS A 198 14.98 -22.77 -3.58
CA HIS A 198 15.66 -23.15 -4.83
C HIS A 198 15.00 -22.54 -6.07
N LEU A 199 15.42 -21.33 -6.44
CA LEU A 199 15.63 -21.04 -7.85
C LEU A 199 17.13 -21.22 -8.12
N ARG A 200 17.59 -22.46 -8.24
CA ARG A 200 18.79 -22.73 -8.99
C ARG A 200 18.41 -22.58 -10.46
N ALA A 201 18.96 -21.55 -11.10
CA ALA A 201 19.11 -21.58 -12.54
C ALA A 201 19.90 -22.85 -12.84
N HIS A 202 19.30 -23.79 -13.54
CA HIS A 202 20.04 -24.87 -14.15
C HIS A 202 20.81 -24.21 -15.31
N GLU A 203 22.12 -24.12 -15.15
CA GLU A 203 23.04 -23.99 -16.26
C GLU A 203 22.91 -25.20 -17.17
#